data_a6e60874e2c3cf9bddcb71fae437ffb6
#
_entry.id   a6e60874e2c3cf9bddcb71fae437ffb6
#
_cell.length_a   1.000
_cell.length_b   1.000
_cell.length_c   1.000
_cell.angle_alpha   90.00
_cell.angle_beta   90.00
_cell.angle_gamma   90.00
#
_symmetry.space_group_name_H-M   'P 1'
#
loop_
_entity.id
_entity.type
_entity.pdbx_description
1 polymer ?
#
loop_
_entity_poly.entity_id
_entity_poly.type
_entity_poly.pdbx_seq_one_letter_code
_entity_poly.pdbx_strand_id
1 'polypeptide(L)'
;PQEVEERYGVTPERYPHLAALVGETSDNLPGVPGVGPKTAAKWLNLYDGLDGVIAHADQIKGKAGQSLRDHLDDVVRNRRLNHLLTDLDLGVVPRTDLRLAGADRAGLARVFEALEFRTLHQRALRILSFTDTSDHAEPSEADEAGALNALSDLEIVSLGHDLAAGRLAEWLK
;
A
#
# COMPACT_ATOMS: atom_id res chain seq x y z
N PRO A 1 -13.18 -9.77 -9.02
CA PRO A 1 -12.35 -10.81 -9.65
C PRO A 1 -12.35 -10.70 -11.17
N GLN A 2 -13.50 -10.71 -11.82
CA GLN A 2 -13.64 -10.68 -13.28
C GLN A 2 -12.94 -9.47 -13.94
N GLU A 3 -13.05 -8.30 -13.33
CA GLU A 3 -12.43 -7.06 -13.81
C GLU A 3 -10.90 -7.11 -13.84
N VAL A 4 -10.28 -7.87 -12.92
CA VAL A 4 -8.83 -8.10 -12.89
C VAL A 4 -8.42 -8.98 -14.07
N GLU A 5 -9.15 -10.03 -14.34
CA GLU A 5 -8.87 -10.93 -15.47
C GLU A 5 -9.03 -10.23 -16.81
N GLU A 6 -10.09 -9.43 -16.98
CA GLU A 6 -10.31 -8.63 -18.19
C GLU A 6 -9.19 -7.61 -18.43
N ARG A 7 -8.71 -6.98 -17.36
CA ARG A 7 -7.70 -5.92 -17.46
C ARG A 7 -6.27 -6.44 -17.59
N TYR A 8 -5.94 -7.49 -16.86
CA TYR A 8 -4.54 -7.96 -16.73
C TYR A 8 -4.29 -9.33 -17.36
N GLY A 9 -5.34 -10.06 -17.76
CA GLY A 9 -5.23 -11.38 -18.37
C GLY A 9 -4.79 -12.50 -17.42
N VAL A 10 -4.89 -12.25 -16.12
CA VAL A 10 -4.57 -13.21 -15.03
C VAL A 10 -5.62 -13.12 -13.94
N THR A 11 -5.79 -14.20 -13.17
CA THR A 11 -6.67 -14.18 -12.00
C THR A 11 -6.11 -13.27 -10.88
N PRO A 12 -6.95 -12.80 -9.95
CA PRO A 12 -6.48 -11.99 -8.81
C PRO A 12 -5.33 -12.63 -8.03
N GLU A 13 -5.36 -13.95 -7.85
CA GLU A 13 -4.33 -14.70 -7.12
C GLU A 13 -2.98 -14.68 -7.87
N ARG A 14 -3.02 -14.53 -9.19
CA ARG A 14 -1.81 -14.46 -10.04
C ARG A 14 -1.32 -13.02 -10.29
N TYR A 15 -2.08 -12.01 -9.87
CA TYR A 15 -1.65 -10.62 -10.03
C TYR A 15 -0.29 -10.32 -9.38
N PRO A 16 0.01 -10.78 -8.15
CA PRO A 16 1.34 -10.61 -7.56
C PRO A 16 2.46 -11.27 -8.38
N HIS A 17 2.19 -12.34 -9.09
CA HIS A 17 3.14 -12.98 -10.00
C HIS A 17 3.39 -12.11 -11.24
N LEU A 18 2.35 -11.48 -11.76
CA LEU A 18 2.45 -10.56 -12.88
C LEU A 18 3.26 -9.32 -12.47
N ALA A 19 2.97 -8.74 -11.31
CA ALA A 19 3.70 -7.60 -10.75
C ALA A 19 5.19 -7.91 -10.52
N ALA A 20 5.52 -9.14 -10.10
CA ALA A 20 6.91 -9.56 -9.94
C ALA A 20 7.69 -9.57 -11.26
N LEU A 21 7.05 -9.92 -12.39
CA LEU A 21 7.66 -9.93 -13.72
C LEU A 21 7.72 -8.55 -14.37
N VAL A 22 6.64 -7.77 -14.25
CA VAL A 22 6.51 -6.46 -14.90
C VAL A 22 7.15 -5.34 -14.08
N GLY A 23 7.26 -5.54 -12.77
CA GLY A 23 7.65 -4.53 -11.81
C GLY A 23 6.47 -3.69 -11.34
N GLU A 24 6.70 -2.91 -10.30
CA GLU A 24 5.74 -1.99 -9.69
C GLU A 24 6.44 -0.65 -9.46
N THR A 25 6.14 0.33 -10.29
CA THR A 25 6.83 1.64 -10.25
C THR A 25 6.53 2.39 -8.96
N SER A 26 5.30 2.27 -8.44
CA SER A 26 4.90 2.87 -7.16
C SER A 26 5.74 2.39 -5.98
N ASP A 27 6.20 1.15 -6.03
CA ASP A 27 6.95 0.50 -4.97
C ASP A 27 8.46 0.44 -5.27
N ASN A 28 8.89 1.12 -6.35
CA ASN A 28 10.27 1.12 -6.83
C ASN A 28 10.81 -0.31 -7.09
N LEU A 29 9.96 -1.21 -7.54
CA LEU A 29 10.34 -2.56 -7.93
C LEU A 29 10.55 -2.63 -9.44
N PRO A 30 11.81 -2.81 -9.91
CA PRO A 30 12.10 -2.94 -11.33
C PRO A 30 11.57 -4.26 -11.88
N GLY A 31 10.90 -4.22 -13.03
CA GLY A 31 10.50 -5.42 -13.74
C GLY A 31 11.61 -5.95 -14.67
N VAL A 32 11.33 -7.10 -15.28
CA VAL A 32 12.19 -7.68 -16.32
C VAL A 32 12.20 -6.80 -17.56
N PRO A 33 13.35 -6.27 -17.99
CA PRO A 33 13.43 -5.39 -19.16
C PRO A 33 12.82 -6.03 -20.42
N GLY A 34 11.91 -5.31 -21.07
CA GLY A 34 11.22 -5.80 -22.28
C GLY A 34 10.09 -6.79 -22.04
N VAL A 35 9.72 -7.04 -20.78
CA VAL A 35 8.57 -7.86 -20.40
C VAL A 35 7.45 -6.95 -19.89
N GLY A 36 6.42 -6.78 -20.70
CA GLY A 36 5.21 -6.04 -20.32
C GLY A 36 4.09 -6.96 -19.86
N PRO A 37 2.94 -6.39 -19.41
CA PRO A 37 1.83 -7.14 -18.83
C PRO A 37 1.31 -8.28 -19.73
N LYS A 38 1.20 -8.03 -21.04
CA LYS A 38 0.72 -9.06 -21.99
C LYS A 38 1.66 -10.26 -22.09
N THR A 39 2.97 -10.01 -22.08
CA THR A 39 3.97 -11.08 -22.16
C THR A 39 4.01 -11.86 -20.84
N ALA A 40 3.99 -11.18 -19.71
CA ALA A 40 3.96 -11.77 -18.39
C ALA A 40 2.70 -12.63 -18.20
N ALA A 41 1.52 -12.10 -18.52
CA ALA A 41 0.26 -12.85 -18.44
C ALA A 41 0.27 -14.13 -19.30
N LYS A 42 0.79 -14.02 -20.54
CA LYS A 42 0.95 -15.18 -21.43
C LYS A 42 1.83 -16.25 -20.80
N TRP A 43 2.97 -15.88 -20.20
CA TRP A 43 3.85 -16.85 -19.56
C TRP A 43 3.22 -17.48 -18.31
N LEU A 44 2.59 -16.67 -17.45
CA LEU A 44 1.90 -17.15 -16.26
C LEU A 44 0.78 -18.14 -16.56
N ASN A 45 0.04 -17.90 -17.65
CA ASN A 45 -1.02 -18.82 -18.07
C ASN A 45 -0.47 -20.07 -18.74
N LEU A 46 0.65 -19.97 -19.48
CA LEU A 46 1.26 -21.10 -20.16
C LEU A 46 1.98 -22.06 -19.20
N TYR A 47 2.65 -21.52 -18.18
CA TYR A 47 3.49 -22.28 -17.26
C TYR A 47 2.86 -22.42 -15.85
N ASP A 48 1.58 -22.14 -15.73
CA ASP A 48 0.80 -22.29 -14.49
C ASP A 48 1.35 -21.49 -13.29
N GLY A 49 1.73 -20.24 -13.52
CA GLY A 49 2.20 -19.33 -12.49
C GLY A 49 3.69 -19.04 -12.52
N LEU A 50 4.17 -18.30 -11.52
CA LEU A 50 5.54 -17.79 -11.53
C LEU A 50 6.59 -18.89 -11.37
N ASP A 51 6.34 -19.86 -10.51
CA ASP A 51 7.27 -20.98 -10.28
C ASP A 51 7.48 -21.79 -11.56
N GLY A 52 6.38 -22.00 -12.31
CA GLY A 52 6.46 -22.64 -13.63
C GLY A 52 7.24 -21.81 -14.65
N VAL A 53 7.07 -20.47 -14.65
CA VAL A 53 7.85 -19.57 -15.51
C VAL A 53 9.34 -19.64 -15.17
N ILE A 54 9.69 -19.64 -13.89
CA ILE A 54 11.10 -19.76 -13.43
C ILE A 54 11.69 -21.11 -13.83
N ALA A 55 10.97 -22.20 -13.57
CA ALA A 55 11.43 -23.57 -13.90
C ALA A 55 11.64 -23.77 -15.40
N HIS A 56 10.93 -23.06 -16.26
CA HIS A 56 11.02 -23.17 -17.71
C HIS A 56 11.72 -21.96 -18.37
N ALA A 57 12.41 -21.12 -17.60
CA ALA A 57 13.06 -19.91 -18.11
C ALA A 57 14.01 -20.18 -19.29
N ASP A 58 14.70 -21.34 -19.31
CA ASP A 58 15.60 -21.74 -20.38
C ASP A 58 14.88 -22.11 -21.68
N GLN A 59 13.60 -22.47 -21.60
CA GLN A 59 12.77 -22.81 -22.76
C GLN A 59 12.14 -21.57 -23.41
N ILE A 60 12.11 -20.45 -22.69
CA ILE A 60 11.56 -19.18 -23.19
C ILE A 60 12.59 -18.54 -24.13
N LYS A 61 12.26 -18.56 -25.42
CA LYS A 61 13.15 -18.06 -26.48
C LYS A 61 13.07 -16.56 -26.67
N GLY A 62 14.08 -16.02 -27.35
CA GLY A 62 14.13 -14.62 -27.75
C GLY A 62 14.69 -13.68 -26.67
N LYS A 63 14.68 -12.38 -26.97
CA LYS A 63 15.28 -11.36 -26.09
C LYS A 63 14.61 -11.29 -24.72
N ALA A 64 13.26 -11.43 -24.67
CA ALA A 64 12.54 -11.42 -23.41
C ALA A 64 12.88 -12.62 -22.51
N GLY A 65 13.06 -13.81 -23.12
CA GLY A 65 13.51 -15.00 -22.37
C GLY A 65 14.93 -14.85 -21.83
N GLN A 66 15.84 -14.27 -22.62
CA GLN A 66 17.18 -13.96 -22.13
C GLN A 66 17.13 -12.95 -20.98
N SER A 67 16.35 -11.87 -21.16
CA SER A 67 16.18 -10.85 -20.11
C SER A 67 15.59 -11.45 -18.83
N LEU A 68 14.63 -12.38 -18.93
CA LEU A 68 14.09 -13.09 -17.77
C LEU A 68 15.20 -13.86 -17.02
N ARG A 69 16.04 -14.62 -17.73
CA ARG A 69 17.15 -15.39 -17.10
C ARG A 69 18.14 -14.47 -16.40
N ASP A 70 18.46 -13.34 -17.01
CA ASP A 70 19.42 -12.37 -16.46
C ASP A 70 18.86 -11.65 -15.19
N HIS A 71 17.53 -11.69 -14.96
CA HIS A 71 16.85 -10.98 -13.86
C HIS A 71 16.02 -11.91 -12.96
N LEU A 72 16.30 -13.21 -12.92
CA LEU A 72 15.55 -14.15 -12.09
C LEU A 72 15.59 -13.80 -10.60
N ASP A 73 16.74 -13.36 -10.10
CA ASP A 73 16.89 -12.96 -8.71
C ASP A 73 16.01 -11.73 -8.37
N ASP A 74 15.91 -10.79 -9.31
CA ASP A 74 15.03 -9.62 -9.17
C ASP A 74 13.56 -10.05 -9.12
N VAL A 75 13.15 -10.97 -9.97
CA VAL A 75 11.78 -11.50 -10.02
C VAL A 75 11.42 -12.18 -8.71
N VAL A 76 12.30 -13.03 -8.18
CA VAL A 76 12.10 -13.73 -6.89
C VAL A 76 12.01 -12.72 -5.75
N ARG A 77 12.91 -11.73 -5.72
CA ARG A 77 12.88 -10.64 -4.74
C ARG A 77 11.58 -9.84 -4.83
N ASN A 78 11.17 -9.42 -6.03
CA ASN A 78 9.94 -8.67 -6.24
C ASN A 78 8.71 -9.45 -5.75
N ARG A 79 8.65 -10.76 -6.05
CA ARG A 79 7.56 -11.62 -5.58
C ARG A 79 7.50 -11.69 -4.06
N ARG A 80 8.64 -11.71 -3.40
CA ARG A 80 8.71 -11.69 -1.94
C ARG A 80 8.27 -10.35 -1.36
N LEU A 81 8.70 -9.25 -1.96
CA LEU A 81 8.39 -7.89 -1.48
C LEU A 81 6.93 -7.49 -1.69
N ASN A 82 6.30 -7.93 -2.78
CA ASN A 82 4.88 -7.64 -3.04
C ASN A 82 3.91 -8.65 -2.41
N HIS A 83 4.43 -9.59 -1.59
CA HIS A 83 3.60 -10.55 -0.88
C HIS A 83 2.95 -9.90 0.34
N LEU A 84 1.61 -9.86 0.33
CA LEU A 84 0.85 -9.43 1.50
C LEU A 84 0.77 -10.56 2.52
N LEU A 85 1.19 -10.29 3.75
CA LEU A 85 1.04 -11.24 4.85
C LEU A 85 -0.44 -11.32 5.24
N THR A 86 -0.98 -12.53 5.26
CA THR A 86 -2.40 -12.79 5.55
C THR A 86 -2.62 -13.51 6.88
N ASP A 87 -1.53 -13.85 7.56
CA ASP A 87 -1.48 -14.65 8.78
C ASP A 87 -0.97 -13.87 9.99
N LEU A 88 -0.97 -12.53 9.89
CA LEU A 88 -0.60 -11.69 11.02
C LEU A 88 -1.64 -11.81 12.14
N ASP A 89 -1.17 -12.08 13.36
CA ASP A 89 -2.01 -12.00 14.54
C ASP A 89 -2.29 -10.53 14.88
N LEU A 90 -3.45 -10.05 14.48
CA LEU A 90 -3.94 -8.71 14.81
C LEU A 90 -4.70 -8.67 16.14
N GLY A 91 -4.71 -9.77 16.90
CA GLY A 91 -5.60 -9.93 18.03
C GLY A 91 -7.07 -10.02 17.59
N VAL A 92 -7.98 -9.98 18.56
CA VAL A 92 -9.42 -9.98 18.26
C VAL A 92 -9.86 -8.55 17.96
N VAL A 93 -9.91 -8.20 16.67
CA VAL A 93 -10.55 -6.95 16.23
C VAL A 93 -11.99 -7.28 15.84
N PRO A 94 -12.99 -6.91 16.64
CA PRO A 94 -14.39 -7.15 16.29
C PRO A 94 -14.71 -6.44 14.97
N ARG A 95 -15.41 -7.13 14.04
CA ARG A 95 -15.83 -6.51 12.77
C ARG A 95 -16.67 -5.25 12.96
N THR A 96 -17.33 -5.12 14.10
CA THR A 96 -18.08 -3.93 14.52
C THR A 96 -17.20 -2.71 14.69
N ASP A 97 -15.95 -2.88 15.14
CA ASP A 97 -15.01 -1.80 15.40
C ASP A 97 -14.38 -1.25 14.08
N LEU A 98 -14.53 -2.00 13.00
CA LEU A 98 -14.09 -1.58 11.65
C LEU A 98 -15.16 -0.79 10.88
N ARG A 99 -16.33 -0.57 11.47
CA ARG A 99 -17.36 0.27 10.85
C ARG A 99 -16.97 1.73 10.98
N LEU A 100 -17.18 2.48 9.91
CA LEU A 100 -17.10 3.92 9.98
C LEU A 100 -18.18 4.41 10.96
N ALA A 101 -17.74 4.94 12.08
CA ALA A 101 -18.61 5.71 12.96
C ALA A 101 -18.98 7.04 12.27
N GLY A 102 -20.06 7.66 12.68
CA GLY A 102 -20.38 9.02 12.22
C GLY A 102 -19.25 9.98 12.61
N ALA A 103 -19.06 11.03 11.82
CA ALA A 103 -18.05 12.04 12.09
C ALA A 103 -18.47 12.98 13.22
N ASP A 104 -17.53 13.39 14.06
CA ASP A 104 -17.71 14.47 15.02
C ASP A 104 -17.73 15.80 14.27
N ARG A 105 -18.91 16.46 14.24
CA ARG A 105 -19.12 17.74 13.54
C ARG A 105 -18.28 18.87 14.15
N ALA A 106 -18.20 18.93 15.47
CA ALA A 106 -17.50 20.01 16.17
C ALA A 106 -15.98 19.88 16.00
N GLY A 107 -15.44 18.67 16.15
CA GLY A 107 -14.04 18.40 15.90
C GLY A 107 -13.65 18.66 14.44
N LEU A 108 -14.49 18.27 13.50
CA LEU A 108 -14.26 18.54 12.08
C LEU A 108 -14.22 20.06 11.80
N ALA A 109 -15.16 20.84 12.36
CA ALA A 109 -15.19 22.29 12.21
C ALA A 109 -13.90 22.93 12.74
N ARG A 110 -13.47 22.57 13.96
CA ARG A 110 -12.23 23.09 14.56
C ARG A 110 -11.00 22.85 13.67
N VAL A 111 -10.85 21.62 13.17
CA VAL A 111 -9.71 21.26 12.31
C VAL A 111 -9.72 22.04 11.00
N PHE A 112 -10.87 22.13 10.34
CA PHE A 112 -10.97 22.84 9.06
C PHE A 112 -10.86 24.36 9.22
N GLU A 113 -11.31 24.92 10.33
CA GLU A 113 -11.12 26.34 10.68
C GLU A 113 -9.65 26.65 10.95
N ALA A 114 -8.97 25.82 11.75
CA ALA A 114 -7.54 25.99 12.03
C ALA A 114 -6.67 25.91 10.77
N LEU A 115 -7.05 25.06 9.81
CA LEU A 115 -6.35 24.89 8.52
C LEU A 115 -6.88 25.83 7.42
N GLU A 116 -7.88 26.66 7.70
CA GLU A 116 -8.55 27.56 6.74
C GLU A 116 -9.15 26.83 5.51
N PHE A 117 -9.52 25.55 5.64
CA PHE A 117 -10.02 24.72 4.55
C PHE A 117 -11.53 24.86 4.33
N ARG A 118 -11.99 26.04 3.98
CA ARG A 118 -13.43 26.39 3.85
C ARG A 118 -14.17 25.50 2.85
N THR A 119 -13.62 25.31 1.65
CA THR A 119 -14.26 24.52 0.60
C THR A 119 -14.32 23.03 0.95
N LEU A 120 -13.25 22.50 1.54
CA LEU A 120 -13.21 21.09 2.00
C LEU A 120 -14.19 20.87 3.14
N HIS A 121 -14.31 21.81 4.08
CA HIS A 121 -15.29 21.75 5.15
C HIS A 121 -16.73 21.65 4.60
N GLN A 122 -17.11 22.52 3.69
CA GLN A 122 -18.42 22.46 3.05
C GLN A 122 -18.67 21.15 2.29
N ARG A 123 -17.63 20.59 1.68
CA ARG A 123 -17.72 19.31 0.99
C ARG A 123 -17.87 18.14 1.99
N ALA A 124 -17.11 18.15 3.08
CA ALA A 124 -17.20 17.16 4.14
C ALA A 124 -18.59 17.12 4.77
N LEU A 125 -19.17 18.29 5.08
CA LEU A 125 -20.53 18.42 5.64
C LEU A 125 -21.62 17.83 4.73
N ARG A 126 -21.40 17.76 3.42
CA ARG A 126 -22.37 17.17 2.47
C ARG A 126 -22.21 15.66 2.31
N ILE A 127 -21.03 15.11 2.55
CA ILE A 127 -20.71 13.72 2.25
C ILE A 127 -20.77 12.84 3.51
N LEU A 128 -20.35 13.39 4.65
CA LEU A 128 -20.26 12.64 5.89
C LEU A 128 -21.59 12.56 6.61
N SER A 129 -21.93 11.39 7.11
CA SER A 129 -22.94 11.22 8.14
C SER A 129 -22.34 11.62 9.49
N PHE A 130 -23.07 12.37 10.27
CA PHE A 130 -22.64 12.82 11.60
C PHE A 130 -23.34 12.04 12.68
N THR A 131 -22.62 11.75 13.76
CA THR A 131 -23.25 11.34 15.01
C THR A 131 -23.82 12.58 15.68
N ASP A 132 -25.10 12.51 16.07
CA ASP A 132 -25.67 13.50 17.00
C ASP A 132 -25.06 13.26 18.38
N THR A 133 -23.89 13.85 18.60
CA THR A 133 -23.22 13.82 19.89
C THR A 133 -23.79 14.92 20.79
N SER A 134 -24.99 14.70 21.29
CA SER A 134 -25.48 15.46 22.45
C SER A 134 -24.88 14.99 23.79
N ASP A 135 -23.97 13.99 23.76
CA ASP A 135 -23.51 13.30 24.97
C ASP A 135 -21.99 13.19 25.13
N HIS A 136 -21.21 13.93 24.35
CA HIS A 136 -19.77 14.03 24.63
C HIS A 136 -19.47 15.32 25.36
N ALA A 137 -19.02 15.14 26.62
CA ALA A 137 -18.39 16.18 27.42
C ALA A 137 -17.35 16.91 26.57
N GLU A 138 -17.30 18.24 26.67
CA GLU A 138 -16.22 19.03 26.08
C GLU A 138 -14.88 18.40 26.45
N PRO A 139 -13.94 18.22 25.48
CA PRO A 139 -12.62 17.71 25.82
C PRO A 139 -12.04 18.60 26.89
N SER A 140 -11.61 18.01 28.00
CA SER A 140 -10.97 18.78 29.06
C SER A 140 -9.65 19.35 28.54
N GLU A 141 -9.21 20.49 29.08
CA GLU A 141 -7.89 21.08 28.75
C GLU A 141 -6.75 20.04 28.86
N ALA A 142 -6.95 18.97 29.65
CA ALA A 142 -6.02 17.86 29.75
C ALA A 142 -5.97 16.98 28.49
N ASP A 143 -7.08 16.83 27.75
CA ASP A 143 -7.12 16.04 26.50
C ASP A 143 -6.48 16.84 25.34
N GLU A 144 -6.62 18.15 25.33
CA GLU A 144 -5.94 19.01 24.36
C GLU A 144 -4.43 19.06 24.60
N ALA A 145 -4.01 19.13 25.86
CA ALA A 145 -2.59 19.04 26.22
C ALA A 145 -1.98 17.66 25.90
N GLY A 146 -2.75 16.58 26.05
CA GLY A 146 -2.33 15.24 25.68
C GLY A 146 -2.15 15.06 24.18
N ALA A 147 -3.05 15.62 23.37
CA ALA A 147 -2.96 15.56 21.90
C ALA A 147 -1.81 16.42 21.36
N LEU A 148 -1.55 17.60 21.96
CA LEU A 148 -0.39 18.43 21.63
C LEU A 148 0.93 17.80 22.05
N ASN A 149 0.98 17.15 23.20
CA ASN A 149 2.16 16.41 23.66
C ASN A 149 2.45 15.18 22.78
N ALA A 150 1.41 14.45 22.33
CA ALA A 150 1.59 13.34 21.39
C ALA A 150 2.16 13.80 20.04
N LEU A 151 1.89 15.03 19.61
CA LEU A 151 2.49 15.63 18.41
C LEU A 151 3.91 16.16 18.66
N SER A 152 4.25 16.56 19.89
CA SER A 152 5.59 17.01 20.24
C SER A 152 6.62 15.87 20.33
N ASP A 153 6.15 14.64 20.57
CA ASP A 153 6.97 13.44 20.60
C ASP A 153 7.18 12.81 19.20
N LEU A 154 6.54 13.36 18.16
CA LEU A 154 6.82 13.01 16.78
C LEU A 154 8.15 13.64 16.36
N GLU A 155 9.22 12.87 16.44
CA GLU A 155 10.51 13.24 15.84
C GLU A 155 10.34 13.27 14.32
N ILE A 156 10.10 14.46 13.74
CA ILE A 156 10.07 14.66 12.29
C ILE A 156 11.52 14.54 11.81
N VAL A 157 11.90 13.33 11.43
CA VAL A 157 13.18 13.09 10.74
C VAL A 157 13.03 13.56 9.31
N SER A 158 13.42 14.81 9.02
CA SER A 158 13.56 15.24 7.64
C SER A 158 14.77 14.51 7.04
N LEU A 159 14.51 13.64 6.08
CA LEU A 159 15.52 12.95 5.27
C LEU A 159 16.16 13.96 4.31
N GLY A 160 17.04 14.82 4.82
CA GLY A 160 17.95 15.61 4.00
C GLY A 160 19.02 14.72 3.37
N HIS A 161 19.68 15.21 2.33
CA HIS A 161 20.66 14.48 1.52
C HIS A 161 21.83 13.85 2.30
N ASP A 162 22.05 14.25 3.56
CA ASP A 162 23.13 13.77 4.42
C ASP A 162 22.77 12.61 5.38
N LEU A 163 21.54 12.11 5.33
CA LEU A 163 21.11 10.94 6.11
C LEU A 163 21.41 9.62 5.41
N ALA A 164 22.39 9.62 4.51
CA ALA A 164 22.89 8.41 3.92
C ALA A 164 23.43 7.48 5.02
N ALA A 165 22.83 6.33 5.11
CA ALA A 165 23.37 5.07 5.63
C ALA A 165 23.40 4.81 7.15
N GLY A 166 23.49 5.79 8.06
CA GLY A 166 23.69 5.47 9.50
C GLY A 166 22.40 5.20 10.27
N ARG A 167 21.48 6.15 10.27
CA ARG A 167 20.25 6.07 11.10
C ARG A 167 19.16 5.15 10.54
N LEU A 168 19.06 5.01 9.22
CA LEU A 168 18.11 4.08 8.61
C LEU A 168 18.45 2.63 8.95
N ALA A 169 19.75 2.32 9.05
CA ALA A 169 20.21 0.98 9.42
C ALA A 169 19.99 0.64 10.91
N GLU A 170 19.91 1.64 11.80
CA GLU A 170 19.52 1.43 13.20
C GLU A 170 18.02 1.27 13.37
N TRP A 171 17.22 1.96 12.57
CA TRP A 171 15.77 1.88 12.64
C TRP A 171 15.21 0.59 12.00
N LEU A 172 15.95 -0.03 11.08
CA LEU A 172 15.59 -1.29 10.41
C LEU A 172 16.11 -2.55 11.15
N LYS A 173 16.72 -2.43 12.32
CA LYS A 173 17.09 -3.55 13.20
C LYS A 173 15.98 -3.86 14.17
#